data_6bf3e25349a61280b7ff0715f5bffbc5
#
_entry.id   6bf3e25349a61280b7ff0715f5bffbc5
#
_cell.length_a   1.000
_cell.length_b   1.000
_cell.length_c   1.000
_cell.angle_alpha   90.00
_cell.angle_beta   90.00
_cell.angle_gamma   90.00
#
_symmetry.space_group_name_H-M   'P 1'
#
loop_
_entity.id
_entity.type
_entity.pdbx_description
1 polymer ?
#
loop_
_entity_poly.entity_id
_entity_poly.type
_entity_poly.pdbx_seq_one_letter_code
_entity_poly.pdbx_strand_id
1 'polypeptide(L)'
;MEYGFKPTTNGRALIAACGALEQPLKLTRVTFGSGLVSEGTNLADQHQLVTPVADGTIGERMHENDRLYLSVQYDNSKHPEQAAFNLAEFIIYAMHPETQTETDVAYATLGDYQQPVPAYSADLPASIFSFPMV
;
A
#
# COMPACT_ATOMS: atom_id res chain seq x y z
N MET A 1 -8.27 -9.93 14.33
CA MET A 1 -8.10 -9.97 12.86
C MET A 1 -6.63 -10.14 12.53
N GLU A 2 -6.33 -10.99 11.59
CA GLU A 2 -4.95 -11.26 11.17
C GLU A 2 -4.48 -10.28 10.12
N TYR A 3 -3.16 -10.20 9.95
CA TYR A 3 -2.57 -9.51 8.82
C TYR A 3 -3.04 -10.16 7.52
N GLY A 4 -3.40 -9.34 6.54
CA GLY A 4 -3.78 -9.81 5.22
C GLY A 4 -3.32 -8.87 4.13
N PHE A 5 -2.92 -9.44 2.99
CA PHE A 5 -2.52 -8.70 1.81
C PHE A 5 -3.02 -9.45 0.59
N LYS A 6 -3.79 -8.79 -0.27
CA LYS A 6 -4.30 -9.40 -1.50
C LYS A 6 -4.35 -8.39 -2.64
N PRO A 7 -4.06 -8.85 -3.88
CA PRO A 7 -4.43 -8.07 -5.05
C PRO A 7 -5.95 -7.86 -5.06
N THR A 8 -6.35 -6.64 -5.43
CA THR A 8 -7.78 -6.34 -5.59
C THR A 8 -8.28 -6.93 -6.91
N THR A 9 -9.60 -7.01 -7.08
CA THR A 9 -10.18 -7.42 -8.36
C THR A 9 -9.76 -6.48 -9.48
N ASN A 10 -9.71 -5.16 -9.20
CA ASN A 10 -9.21 -4.18 -10.16
C ASN A 10 -7.72 -4.41 -10.47
N GLY A 11 -6.93 -4.77 -9.45
CA GLY A 11 -5.51 -5.05 -9.63
C GLY A 11 -5.26 -6.26 -10.49
N ARG A 12 -6.04 -7.32 -10.31
CA ARG A 12 -5.92 -8.52 -11.16
C ARG A 12 -6.25 -8.21 -12.60
N ALA A 13 -7.31 -7.43 -12.83
CA ALA A 13 -7.69 -7.01 -14.19
C ALA A 13 -6.61 -6.15 -14.82
N LEU A 14 -6.01 -5.24 -14.05
CA LEU A 14 -4.93 -4.39 -14.52
C LEU A 14 -3.68 -5.19 -14.88
N ILE A 15 -3.29 -6.14 -14.04
CA ILE A 15 -2.14 -7.01 -14.30
C ILE A 15 -2.37 -7.83 -15.58
N ALA A 16 -3.59 -8.36 -15.75
CA ALA A 16 -3.95 -9.09 -16.96
C ALA A 16 -3.88 -8.18 -18.21
N ALA A 17 -4.36 -6.94 -18.11
CA ALA A 17 -4.28 -5.98 -19.20
C ALA A 17 -2.84 -5.63 -19.56
N CYS A 18 -1.96 -5.46 -18.56
CA CYS A 18 -0.55 -5.22 -18.79
C CYS A 18 0.09 -6.39 -19.56
N GLY A 19 -0.24 -7.63 -19.15
CA GLY A 19 0.27 -8.81 -19.83
C GLY A 19 -0.21 -8.92 -21.27
N ALA A 20 -1.51 -8.68 -21.51
CA ALA A 20 -2.09 -8.76 -22.84
C ALA A 20 -1.52 -7.70 -23.80
N LEU A 21 -1.19 -6.52 -23.29
CA LEU A 21 -0.65 -5.41 -24.09
C LEU A 21 0.88 -5.38 -24.10
N GLU A 22 1.52 -6.32 -23.43
CA GLU A 22 2.98 -6.36 -23.27
C GLU A 22 3.53 -5.04 -22.69
N GLN A 23 2.78 -4.43 -21.77
CA GLN A 23 3.15 -3.18 -21.10
C GLN A 23 3.64 -3.48 -19.68
N PRO A 24 4.65 -2.77 -19.17
CA PRO A 24 5.08 -2.97 -17.80
C PRO A 24 4.04 -2.45 -16.81
N LEU A 25 3.97 -3.09 -15.65
CA LEU A 25 3.16 -2.60 -14.53
C LEU A 25 3.85 -1.37 -13.93
N LYS A 26 3.17 -0.23 -13.97
CA LYS A 26 3.70 1.04 -13.44
C LYS A 26 3.05 1.39 -12.13
N LEU A 27 3.71 1.06 -11.02
CA LEU A 27 3.25 1.43 -9.70
C LEU A 27 3.40 2.93 -9.51
N THR A 28 2.35 3.61 -9.04
CA THR A 28 2.33 5.06 -8.95
C THR A 28 2.48 5.58 -7.53
N ARG A 29 1.78 4.96 -6.56
CA ARG A 29 1.85 5.40 -5.18
C ARG A 29 1.37 4.33 -4.22
N VAL A 30 1.68 4.53 -2.94
CA VAL A 30 1.10 3.80 -1.84
C VAL A 30 0.54 4.81 -0.83
N THR A 31 -0.64 4.53 -0.29
CA THR A 31 -1.26 5.36 0.73
C THR A 31 -1.49 4.53 1.97
N PHE A 32 -1.14 5.07 3.14
CA PHE A 32 -1.32 4.42 4.42
C PHE A 32 -2.53 4.99 5.15
N GLY A 33 -3.16 4.16 5.96
CA GLY A 33 -4.33 4.54 6.72
C GLY A 33 -4.38 3.93 8.10
N SER A 34 -5.36 4.38 8.89
CA SER A 34 -5.56 3.95 10.27
C SER A 34 -6.82 3.11 10.47
N GLY A 35 -7.56 2.86 9.40
CA GLY A 35 -8.80 2.09 9.48
C GLY A 35 -8.58 0.60 9.52
N LEU A 36 -9.58 -0.11 10.02
CA LEU A 36 -9.61 -1.56 10.03
C LEU A 36 -10.85 -2.04 9.31
N VAL A 37 -10.68 -3.03 8.42
CA VAL A 37 -11.82 -3.68 7.78
C VAL A 37 -12.51 -4.60 8.77
N SER A 38 -13.80 -4.87 8.54
CA SER A 38 -14.55 -5.81 9.35
C SER A 38 -13.99 -7.22 9.18
N GLU A 39 -14.04 -8.01 10.24
CA GLU A 39 -13.64 -9.40 10.19
C GLU A 39 -14.47 -10.15 9.14
N GLY A 40 -13.82 -10.98 8.35
CA GLY A 40 -14.47 -11.69 7.26
C GLY A 40 -14.56 -10.93 5.96
N THR A 41 -14.06 -9.69 5.90
CA THR A 41 -14.01 -8.91 4.65
C THR A 41 -13.11 -9.58 3.63
N ASN A 42 -13.59 -9.69 2.40
CA ASN A 42 -12.76 -10.14 1.29
C ASN A 42 -11.89 -8.96 0.83
N LEU A 43 -10.59 -9.03 1.10
CA LEU A 43 -9.67 -7.93 0.78
C LEU A 43 -9.57 -7.66 -0.72
N ALA A 44 -9.85 -8.64 -1.57
CA ALA A 44 -9.87 -8.44 -3.02
C ALA A 44 -10.94 -7.45 -3.47
N ASP A 45 -11.97 -7.24 -2.66
CA ASP A 45 -13.05 -6.29 -2.94
C ASP A 45 -12.84 -4.94 -2.26
N GLN A 46 -11.71 -4.76 -1.58
CA GLN A 46 -11.40 -3.50 -0.89
C GLN A 46 -10.62 -2.59 -1.83
N HIS A 47 -11.32 -1.64 -2.44
CA HIS A 47 -10.76 -0.76 -3.48
C HIS A 47 -10.29 0.59 -2.98
N GLN A 48 -10.46 0.85 -1.70
CA GLN A 48 -10.03 2.11 -1.07
C GLN A 48 -9.73 1.87 0.41
N LEU A 49 -8.97 2.78 1.00
CA LEU A 49 -8.69 2.72 2.43
C LEU A 49 -9.94 3.03 3.23
N VAL A 50 -10.05 2.38 4.40
CA VAL A 50 -11.14 2.67 5.34
C VAL A 50 -10.97 4.08 5.90
N THR A 51 -9.76 4.41 6.34
CA THR A 51 -9.45 5.74 6.88
C THR A 51 -8.09 6.20 6.36
N PRO A 52 -8.07 6.89 5.19
CA PRO A 52 -6.80 7.37 4.63
C PRO A 52 -6.12 8.38 5.55
N VAL A 53 -4.80 8.32 5.65
CA VAL A 53 -4.00 9.24 6.45
C VAL A 53 -2.97 9.96 5.61
N ALA A 54 -2.02 9.25 4.99
CA ALA A 54 -0.94 9.89 4.26
C ALA A 54 -0.29 8.93 3.27
N ASP A 55 0.37 9.49 2.26
CA ASP A 55 1.10 8.70 1.27
C ASP A 55 2.44 8.25 1.82
N GLY A 56 2.88 7.08 1.35
CA GLY A 56 4.21 6.58 1.60
C GLY A 56 5.04 6.55 0.32
N THR A 57 6.10 5.77 0.34
CA THR A 57 6.97 5.59 -0.82
C THR A 57 7.07 4.11 -1.17
N ILE A 58 7.18 3.83 -2.46
CA ILE A 58 7.45 2.48 -2.95
C ILE A 58 8.96 2.38 -3.11
N GLY A 59 9.56 1.46 -2.36
CA GLY A 59 11.00 1.25 -2.35
C GLY A 59 11.46 0.32 -3.46
N GLU A 60 12.45 -0.50 -3.14
CA GLU A 60 13.09 -1.38 -4.10
C GLU A 60 12.11 -2.28 -4.83
N ARG A 61 12.34 -2.43 -6.12
CA ARG A 61 11.63 -3.38 -6.97
C ARG A 61 12.63 -4.35 -7.53
N MET A 62 12.41 -5.62 -7.28
CA MET A 62 13.25 -6.67 -7.81
C MET A 62 12.37 -7.76 -8.41
N HIS A 63 12.69 -8.18 -9.62
CA HIS A 63 11.96 -9.24 -10.30
C HIS A 63 12.86 -10.47 -10.39
N GLU A 64 12.42 -11.57 -9.82
CA GLU A 64 13.17 -12.81 -9.78
C GLU A 64 12.21 -14.00 -9.81
N ASN A 65 12.45 -14.95 -10.72
CA ASN A 65 11.69 -16.20 -10.82
C ASN A 65 10.15 -15.99 -10.83
N ASP A 66 9.67 -15.12 -11.70
CA ASP A 66 8.26 -14.79 -11.85
C ASP A 66 7.62 -14.13 -10.62
N ARG A 67 8.44 -13.66 -9.69
CA ARG A 67 7.97 -12.94 -8.50
C ARG A 67 8.48 -11.51 -8.52
N LEU A 68 7.59 -10.60 -8.16
CA LEU A 68 7.95 -9.20 -7.97
C LEU A 68 8.16 -8.95 -6.48
N TYR A 69 9.36 -8.52 -6.11
CA TYR A 69 9.68 -8.12 -4.75
C TYR A 69 9.69 -6.61 -4.68
N LEU A 70 8.93 -6.07 -3.75
CA LEU A 70 8.91 -4.63 -3.51
C LEU A 70 8.74 -4.35 -2.03
N SER A 71 9.08 -3.14 -1.63
CA SER A 71 8.79 -2.69 -0.28
C SER A 71 8.03 -1.39 -0.33
N VAL A 72 7.10 -1.21 0.59
CA VAL A 72 6.42 0.06 0.79
C VAL A 72 6.85 0.62 2.12
N GLN A 73 7.04 1.94 2.20
CA GLN A 73 7.55 2.58 3.39
C GLN A 73 6.72 3.78 3.77
N TYR A 74 6.51 3.95 5.08
CA TYR A 74 6.01 5.17 5.66
C TYR A 74 7.11 5.80 6.51
N ASP A 75 7.38 7.08 6.27
CA ASP A 75 8.39 7.85 6.99
C ASP A 75 7.71 9.10 7.54
N ASN A 76 7.61 9.22 8.86
CA ASN A 76 6.91 10.35 9.47
C ASN A 76 7.62 11.69 9.25
N SER A 77 8.90 11.69 8.95
CA SER A 77 9.62 12.93 8.67
C SER A 77 9.17 13.60 7.37
N LYS A 78 8.53 12.85 6.48
CA LYS A 78 7.97 13.39 5.23
C LYS A 78 6.57 13.97 5.42
N HIS A 79 6.01 13.82 6.61
CA HIS A 79 4.68 14.33 6.96
C HIS A 79 4.74 15.03 8.31
N PRO A 80 5.49 16.15 8.41
CA PRO A 80 5.78 16.79 9.71
C PRO A 80 4.53 17.34 10.41
N GLU A 81 3.45 17.56 9.66
CA GLU A 81 2.22 18.10 10.25
C GLU A 81 1.21 17.00 10.61
N GLN A 82 1.53 15.74 10.31
CA GLN A 82 0.62 14.63 10.59
C GLN A 82 0.64 14.29 12.07
N ALA A 83 -0.55 14.28 12.70
CA ALA A 83 -0.70 13.84 14.08
C ALA A 83 -0.37 12.34 14.21
N ALA A 84 -0.04 11.90 15.43
CA ALA A 84 0.19 10.48 15.69
C ALA A 84 -1.04 9.66 15.31
N PHE A 85 -0.81 8.46 14.77
CA PHE A 85 -1.90 7.57 14.38
C PHE A 85 -1.43 6.12 14.45
N ASN A 86 -2.37 5.18 14.38
CA ASN A 86 -2.05 3.76 14.27
C ASN A 86 -2.07 3.37 12.78
N LEU A 87 -0.93 2.96 12.26
CA LEU A 87 -0.83 2.46 10.90
C LEU A 87 -1.43 1.06 10.85
N ALA A 88 -2.56 0.92 10.18
CA ALA A 88 -3.34 -0.30 10.19
C ALA A 88 -3.66 -0.86 8.80
N GLU A 89 -3.46 -0.08 7.76
CA GLU A 89 -3.79 -0.47 6.39
C GLU A 89 -2.92 0.27 5.39
N PHE A 90 -2.77 -0.32 4.21
CA PHE A 90 -2.21 0.42 3.07
C PHE A 90 -2.77 -0.13 1.76
N ILE A 91 -2.74 0.71 0.73
CA ILE A 91 -3.21 0.35 -0.60
C ILE A 91 -2.18 0.83 -1.63
N ILE A 92 -1.95 0.01 -2.64
CA ILE A 92 -0.99 0.29 -3.70
C ILE A 92 -1.75 0.58 -4.98
N TYR A 93 -1.32 1.61 -5.69
CA TYR A 93 -1.93 2.03 -6.95
C TYR A 93 -0.95 1.88 -8.11
N ALA A 94 -1.50 1.68 -9.30
CA ALA A 94 -0.74 1.63 -10.54
C ALA A 94 -1.51 2.32 -11.65
N MET A 95 -0.80 2.70 -12.72
CA MET A 95 -1.40 3.31 -13.90
C MET A 95 -1.97 2.23 -14.82
N HIS A 96 -3.26 2.34 -15.16
CA HIS A 96 -3.87 1.41 -16.11
C HIS A 96 -3.33 1.68 -17.51
N PRO A 97 -2.87 0.66 -18.25
CA PRO A 97 -2.20 0.87 -19.56
C PRO A 97 -3.13 1.41 -20.63
N GLU A 98 -4.43 1.12 -20.57
CA GLU A 98 -5.39 1.57 -21.58
C GLU A 98 -6.00 2.93 -21.24
N THR A 99 -6.48 3.08 -20.00
CA THR A 99 -7.22 4.28 -19.59
C THR A 99 -6.32 5.40 -19.10
N GLN A 100 -5.06 5.11 -18.78
CA GLN A 100 -4.09 6.04 -18.20
C GLN A 100 -4.59 6.63 -16.89
N THR A 101 -5.40 5.87 -16.15
CA THR A 101 -5.91 6.26 -14.84
C THR A 101 -5.24 5.44 -13.75
N GLU A 102 -5.09 6.06 -12.58
CA GLU A 102 -4.57 5.38 -11.40
C GLU A 102 -5.61 4.43 -10.85
N THR A 103 -5.22 3.17 -10.66
CA THR A 103 -6.12 2.09 -10.27
C THR A 103 -5.51 1.34 -9.07
N ASP A 104 -6.36 0.93 -8.13
CA ASP A 104 -5.91 0.12 -7.01
C ASP A 104 -5.42 -1.26 -7.49
N VAL A 105 -4.29 -1.69 -6.95
CA VAL A 105 -3.66 -2.97 -7.31
C VAL A 105 -3.79 -3.97 -6.18
N ALA A 106 -3.53 -3.55 -4.95
CA ALA A 106 -3.51 -4.44 -3.80
C ALA A 106 -3.83 -3.68 -2.53
N TYR A 107 -4.49 -4.36 -1.61
CA TYR A 107 -4.86 -3.81 -0.30
C TYR A 107 -4.29 -4.69 0.81
N ALA A 108 -3.80 -4.05 1.86
CA ALA A 108 -3.30 -4.73 3.05
C ALA A 108 -3.97 -4.21 4.30
N THR A 109 -4.28 -5.12 5.21
CA THR A 109 -4.68 -4.80 6.58
C THR A 109 -3.68 -5.40 7.54
N LEU A 110 -3.25 -4.62 8.53
CA LEU A 110 -2.36 -5.11 9.58
C LEU A 110 -3.12 -5.83 10.70
N GLY A 111 -4.45 -5.69 10.72
CA GLY A 111 -5.29 -6.36 11.71
C GLY A 111 -4.87 -6.00 13.13
N ASP A 112 -4.57 -7.03 13.93
CA ASP A 112 -4.15 -6.85 15.32
C ASP A 112 -2.69 -6.37 15.44
N TYR A 113 -1.97 -6.26 14.33
CA TYR A 113 -0.56 -5.87 14.30
C TYR A 113 -0.38 -4.41 13.91
N GLN A 114 -1.31 -3.55 14.29
CA GLN A 114 -1.22 -2.12 14.04
C GLN A 114 0.08 -1.56 14.61
N GLN A 115 0.66 -0.59 13.89
CA GLN A 115 1.91 0.05 14.29
C GLN A 115 1.63 1.49 14.72
N PRO A 116 1.90 1.84 15.98
CA PRO A 116 1.76 3.23 16.41
C PRO A 116 2.82 4.10 15.72
N VAL A 117 2.38 5.14 15.05
CA VAL A 117 3.25 6.10 14.38
C VAL A 117 3.20 7.40 15.16
N PRO A 118 4.30 7.82 15.81
CA PRO A 118 4.31 9.08 16.52
C PRO A 118 4.29 10.26 15.57
N ALA A 119 3.82 11.40 16.04
CA ALA A 119 3.97 12.64 15.30
C ALA A 119 5.46 12.95 15.13
N TYR A 120 5.84 13.54 14.01
CA TYR A 120 7.24 13.87 13.76
C TYR A 120 7.70 14.99 14.70
N SER A 121 8.91 14.85 15.22
CA SER A 121 9.60 15.88 15.99
C SER A 121 11.03 16.00 15.51
N ALA A 122 11.48 17.23 15.27
CA ALA A 122 12.86 17.48 14.83
C ALA A 122 13.88 17.04 15.90
N ASP A 123 13.47 16.88 17.14
CA ASP A 123 14.33 16.49 18.25
C ASP A 123 14.50 14.98 18.40
N LEU A 124 13.74 14.20 17.62
CA LEU A 124 13.74 12.74 17.66
C LEU A 124 14.04 12.16 16.29
N PRO A 125 14.62 10.95 16.23
CA PRO A 125 14.80 10.27 14.96
C PRO A 125 13.47 10.04 14.24
N ALA A 126 13.49 10.06 12.92
CA ALA A 126 12.32 9.73 12.13
C ALA A 126 11.88 8.29 12.39
N SER A 127 10.57 8.05 12.42
CA SER A 127 10.02 6.70 12.51
C SER A 127 9.72 6.22 11.10
N ILE A 128 10.38 5.13 10.70
CA ILE A 128 10.25 4.56 9.38
C ILE A 128 9.70 3.14 9.50
N PHE A 129 8.61 2.88 8.80
CA PHE A 129 7.98 1.55 8.77
C PHE A 129 8.11 1.00 7.35
N SER A 130 8.65 -0.20 7.22
CA SER A 130 8.89 -0.83 5.93
C SER A 130 8.18 -2.18 5.88
N PHE A 131 7.48 -2.43 4.78
CA PHE A 131 6.71 -3.66 4.58
C PHE A 131 7.19 -4.32 3.28
N PRO A 132 8.10 -5.30 3.37
CA PRO A 132 8.52 -6.06 2.19
C PRO A 132 7.39 -6.97 1.71
N MET A 133 7.24 -7.09 0.40
CA MET A 133 6.19 -7.89 -0.21
C MET A 133 6.73 -8.70 -1.38
N VAL A 134 6.04 -9.79 -1.69
CA VAL A 134 6.40 -10.71 -2.76
C VAL A 134 5.31 -10.81 -3.82
#